data_41ad4aab773baf879f079ca2edeef123
#
_entry.id   41ad4aab773baf879f079ca2edeef123
#
_cell.length_a   1.000
_cell.length_b   1.000
_cell.length_c   1.000
_cell.angle_alpha   90.00
_cell.angle_beta   90.00
_cell.angle_gamma   90.00
#
_symmetry.space_group_name_H-M   'P 1'
#
loop_
_entity.id
_entity.type
_entity.pdbx_description
1 polymer ?
#
loop_
_entity_poly.entity_id
_entity_poly.type
_entity_poly.pdbx_seq_one_letter_code
_entity_poly.pdbx_strand_id
1 'polypeptide(L)'
;ELSKVKEGVFGLASRLYDITFKKNPGIPVYHKDVEAYEVFDKDGTYLAVLYTDFHPRAGKRSGAWMTSYKGQWTDEKSGENSRPHVSIVMNFTKPTQNKPALLTFDEVETFLHEFGHSLHEIFANSTYESLSGTNVYWDFVELPSQFMENFAIEKEFLHTFARHYQTGELIPDELVQRIVDSSNFNVAYACLRQVSFGLLDMAWYTRNTPFEGDVKAYEKKAWDKAQILPVVEETCM
;
A
#
# COMPACT_ATOMS: atom_id res chain seq x y z
N GLU A 1 7.87 0.15 -16.42
CA GLU A 1 9.21 0.45 -15.89
C GLU A 1 9.08 1.17 -14.55
N LEU A 2 9.78 0.67 -13.50
CA LEU A 2 9.68 1.20 -12.13
C LEU A 2 9.97 2.69 -12.04
N SER A 3 10.98 3.20 -12.77
CA SER A 3 11.31 4.62 -12.77
C SER A 3 10.14 5.47 -13.26
N LYS A 4 9.43 5.02 -14.28
CA LYS A 4 8.26 5.71 -14.83
C LYS A 4 7.04 5.63 -13.92
N VAL A 5 6.81 4.47 -13.31
CA VAL A 5 5.75 4.32 -12.30
C VAL A 5 5.99 5.26 -11.12
N LYS A 6 7.23 5.35 -10.62
CA LYS A 6 7.60 6.26 -9.54
C LYS A 6 7.34 7.74 -9.93
N GLU A 7 7.75 8.15 -11.12
CA GLU A 7 7.44 9.48 -11.66
C GLU A 7 5.93 9.73 -11.71
N GLY A 8 5.15 8.75 -12.16
CA GLY A 8 3.69 8.83 -12.21
C GLY A 8 3.05 8.96 -10.83
N VAL A 9 3.44 8.10 -9.87
CA VAL A 9 2.89 8.11 -8.51
C VAL A 9 3.22 9.42 -7.78
N PHE A 10 4.46 9.90 -7.86
CA PHE A 10 4.83 11.18 -7.28
C PHE A 10 4.11 12.34 -7.99
N GLY A 11 4.00 12.28 -9.32
CA GLY A 11 3.25 13.26 -10.11
C GLY A 11 1.77 13.30 -9.76
N LEU A 12 1.15 12.16 -9.44
CA LEU A 12 -0.23 12.09 -8.97
C LEU A 12 -0.39 12.87 -7.65
N ALA A 13 0.47 12.61 -6.67
CA ALA A 13 0.42 13.33 -5.40
C ALA A 13 0.67 14.84 -5.58
N SER A 14 1.59 15.21 -6.47
CA SER A 14 1.81 16.63 -6.80
C SER A 14 0.57 17.29 -7.40
N ARG A 15 -0.17 16.58 -8.25
CA ARG A 15 -1.43 17.09 -8.84
C ARG A 15 -2.58 17.18 -7.84
N LEU A 16 -2.67 16.21 -6.92
CA LEU A 16 -3.77 16.17 -5.93
C LEU A 16 -3.56 17.14 -4.77
N TYR A 17 -2.31 17.32 -4.35
CA TYR A 17 -1.98 17.96 -3.07
C TYR A 17 -0.97 19.11 -3.20
N ASP A 18 -0.52 19.45 -4.40
CA ASP A 18 0.50 20.47 -4.67
C ASP A 18 1.86 20.23 -3.99
N ILE A 19 2.15 18.99 -3.55
CA ILE A 19 3.42 18.64 -2.90
C ILE A 19 4.51 18.31 -3.90
N THR A 20 5.77 18.46 -3.49
CA THR A 20 6.95 18.15 -4.29
C THR A 20 7.90 17.20 -3.58
N PHE A 21 8.58 16.35 -4.36
CA PHE A 21 9.54 15.35 -3.89
C PHE A 21 10.92 15.71 -4.43
N LYS A 22 11.88 15.98 -3.55
CA LYS A 22 13.27 16.28 -3.93
C LYS A 22 14.18 15.16 -3.45
N LYS A 23 14.79 14.42 -4.38
CA LYS A 23 15.79 13.41 -4.03
C LYS A 23 16.97 14.07 -3.33
N ASN A 24 17.31 13.57 -2.13
CA ASN A 24 18.42 14.08 -1.35
C ASN A 24 19.40 12.96 -0.99
N PRO A 25 20.51 12.81 -1.75
CA PRO A 25 21.52 11.78 -1.49
C PRO A 25 22.37 12.08 -0.23
N GLY A 26 22.22 13.25 0.38
CA GLY A 26 22.88 13.61 1.64
C GLY A 26 22.20 13.01 2.89
N ILE A 27 20.96 12.50 2.74
CA ILE A 27 20.27 11.81 3.84
C ILE A 27 20.82 10.39 3.97
N PRO A 28 21.26 9.97 5.16
CA PRO A 28 21.73 8.60 5.40
C PRO A 28 20.63 7.57 5.10
N VAL A 29 21.00 6.50 4.38
CA VAL A 29 20.12 5.39 4.07
C VAL A 29 20.69 4.08 4.63
N TYR A 30 19.83 3.15 5.01
CA TYR A 30 20.23 1.88 5.64
C TYR A 30 20.68 0.81 4.62
N HIS A 31 20.49 1.04 3.33
CA HIS A 31 20.96 0.16 2.26
C HIS A 31 21.18 0.96 0.97
N LYS A 32 22.16 0.55 0.14
CA LYS A 32 22.55 1.25 -1.09
C LYS A 32 21.44 1.35 -2.16
N ASP A 33 20.45 0.44 -2.13
CA ASP A 33 19.32 0.43 -3.06
C ASP A 33 18.17 1.33 -2.58
N VAL A 34 18.28 1.96 -1.40
CA VAL A 34 17.28 2.88 -0.85
C VAL A 34 17.55 4.30 -1.32
N GLU A 35 16.50 4.98 -1.73
CA GLU A 35 16.56 6.41 -2.05
C GLU A 35 15.78 7.22 -1.02
N ALA A 36 16.26 8.40 -0.66
CA ALA A 36 15.60 9.32 0.25
C ALA A 36 15.14 10.59 -0.50
N TYR A 37 13.94 11.04 -0.17
CA TYR A 37 13.32 12.24 -0.73
C TYR A 37 12.84 13.15 0.38
N GLU A 38 13.16 14.43 0.28
CA GLU A 38 12.50 15.47 1.07
C GLU A 38 11.18 15.83 0.40
N VAL A 39 10.13 15.93 1.20
CA VAL A 39 8.78 16.28 0.74
C VAL A 39 8.44 17.69 1.22
N PHE A 40 7.95 18.53 0.32
CA PHE A 40 7.59 19.91 0.59
C PHE A 40 6.17 20.20 0.13
N ASP A 41 5.48 21.05 0.87
CA ASP A 41 4.20 21.63 0.50
C ASP A 41 4.38 22.69 -0.63
N LYS A 42 3.27 23.15 -1.20
CA LYS A 42 3.23 24.17 -2.27
C LYS A 42 3.93 25.48 -1.95
N ASP A 43 3.94 25.87 -0.68
CA ASP A 43 4.61 27.09 -0.20
C ASP A 43 6.10 26.87 0.13
N GLY A 44 6.61 25.65 -0.06
CA GLY A 44 7.96 25.25 0.27
C GLY A 44 8.17 24.80 1.72
N THR A 45 7.11 24.70 2.51
CA THR A 45 7.17 24.16 3.87
C THR A 45 7.60 22.69 3.85
N TYR A 46 8.57 22.33 4.65
CA TYR A 46 9.06 20.97 4.79
C TYR A 46 8.04 20.08 5.50
N LEU A 47 7.66 18.95 4.86
CA LEU A 47 6.65 18.04 5.36
C LEU A 47 7.23 16.72 5.90
N ALA A 48 8.19 16.11 5.24
CA ALA A 48 8.67 14.78 5.63
C ALA A 48 9.95 14.36 4.90
N VAL A 49 10.56 13.25 5.36
CA VAL A 49 11.45 12.42 4.54
C VAL A 49 10.71 11.16 4.12
N LEU A 50 10.71 10.86 2.82
CA LEU A 50 10.24 9.61 2.26
C LEU A 50 11.41 8.76 1.79
N TYR A 51 11.54 7.55 2.33
CA TYR A 51 12.47 6.53 1.85
C TYR A 51 11.75 5.54 0.94
N THR A 52 12.38 5.16 -0.17
CA THR A 52 11.87 4.15 -1.10
C THR A 52 12.83 2.97 -1.15
N ASP A 53 12.35 1.79 -0.79
CA ASP A 53 13.09 0.54 -0.74
C ASP A 53 12.38 -0.53 -1.58
N PHE A 54 12.65 -0.54 -2.87
CA PHE A 54 11.85 -1.26 -3.86
C PHE A 54 12.28 -2.70 -4.15
N HIS A 55 13.51 -3.11 -3.78
CA HIS A 55 14.05 -4.37 -4.27
C HIS A 55 14.28 -5.39 -3.17
N PRO A 56 14.10 -6.70 -3.47
CA PRO A 56 14.40 -7.78 -2.54
C PRO A 56 15.91 -7.90 -2.29
N ARG A 57 16.27 -8.39 -1.10
CA ARG A 57 17.64 -8.76 -0.69
C ARG A 57 17.61 -9.77 0.45
N ALA A 58 18.75 -10.38 0.74
CA ALA A 58 18.89 -11.26 1.89
C ALA A 58 18.51 -10.50 3.18
N GLY A 59 17.71 -11.14 4.03
CA GLY A 59 17.21 -10.57 5.29
C GLY A 59 16.01 -9.62 5.17
N LYS A 60 15.59 -9.26 3.95
CA LYS A 60 14.35 -8.48 3.76
C LYS A 60 13.14 -9.41 3.72
N ARG A 61 12.13 -9.12 4.54
CA ARG A 61 10.87 -9.87 4.54
C ARG A 61 10.14 -9.70 3.20
N SER A 62 9.41 -10.73 2.76
CA SER A 62 8.53 -10.66 1.58
C SER A 62 7.31 -9.77 1.83
N GLY A 63 6.62 -9.39 0.76
CA GLY A 63 5.45 -8.50 0.78
C GLY A 63 5.84 -7.05 0.60
N ALA A 64 4.92 -6.16 0.95
CA ALA A 64 5.09 -4.71 0.93
C ALA A 64 4.56 -4.12 2.23
N TRP A 65 5.08 -2.98 2.63
CA TRP A 65 4.60 -2.25 3.81
C TRP A 65 5.11 -0.81 3.84
N MET A 66 4.35 0.05 4.49
CA MET A 66 4.82 1.35 4.95
C MET A 66 5.29 1.24 6.39
N THR A 67 6.31 1.99 6.75
CA THR A 67 6.79 2.14 8.13
C THR A 67 7.19 3.57 8.41
N SER A 68 6.88 4.05 9.63
CA SER A 68 7.37 5.33 10.15
C SER A 68 8.57 5.09 11.07
N TYR A 69 9.71 5.76 10.79
CA TYR A 69 10.89 5.72 11.65
C TYR A 69 10.90 6.84 12.69
N LYS A 70 10.15 7.89 12.39
CA LYS A 70 9.95 9.06 13.27
C LYS A 70 8.54 9.56 13.00
N GLY A 71 7.75 9.68 14.06
CA GLY A 71 6.39 10.19 13.97
C GLY A 71 6.32 11.72 13.94
N GLN A 72 5.16 12.23 13.57
CA GLN A 72 4.84 13.64 13.64
C GLN A 72 4.20 13.96 14.99
N TRP A 73 4.58 15.08 15.58
CA TRP A 73 3.93 15.69 16.76
C TRP A 73 4.16 17.19 16.77
N THR A 74 3.33 17.91 17.51
CA THR A 74 3.45 19.36 17.70
C THR A 74 3.47 19.70 19.18
N ASP A 75 4.51 20.40 19.62
CA ASP A 75 4.53 20.99 20.96
C ASP A 75 3.86 22.36 20.92
N GLU A 76 2.68 22.46 21.53
CA GLU A 76 1.89 23.71 21.58
C GLU A 76 2.60 24.86 22.29
N LYS A 77 3.55 24.57 23.21
CA LYS A 77 4.25 25.60 23.98
C LYS A 77 5.41 26.21 23.23
N SER A 78 6.22 25.38 22.56
CA SER A 78 7.37 25.82 21.78
C SER A 78 7.02 26.13 20.32
N GLY A 79 5.91 25.58 19.80
CA GLY A 79 5.56 25.60 18.38
C GLY A 79 6.38 24.63 17.54
N GLU A 80 7.19 23.77 18.16
CA GLU A 80 7.97 22.76 17.44
C GLU A 80 7.01 21.74 16.80
N ASN A 81 7.19 21.50 15.50
CA ASN A 81 6.49 20.47 14.75
C ASN A 81 7.50 19.45 14.22
N SER A 82 7.57 18.31 14.89
CA SER A 82 8.40 17.18 14.44
C SER A 82 7.81 16.61 13.16
N ARG A 83 8.60 16.58 12.08
CA ARG A 83 8.11 16.04 10.81
C ARG A 83 8.52 14.58 10.64
N PRO A 84 7.64 13.76 10.01
CA PRO A 84 7.83 12.32 9.97
C PRO A 84 8.93 11.88 8.99
N HIS A 85 9.50 10.71 9.29
CA HIS A 85 10.36 9.95 8.39
C HIS A 85 9.68 8.64 8.05
N VAL A 86 9.28 8.47 6.80
CA VAL A 86 8.43 7.39 6.30
C VAL A 86 9.20 6.54 5.30
N SER A 87 8.97 5.24 5.31
CA SER A 87 9.54 4.32 4.32
C SER A 87 8.45 3.51 3.64
N ILE A 88 8.55 3.40 2.31
CA ILE A 88 7.81 2.43 1.50
C ILE A 88 8.75 1.29 1.18
N VAL A 89 8.40 0.08 1.59
CA VAL A 89 9.22 -1.12 1.39
C VAL A 89 8.48 -2.10 0.50
N MET A 90 9.13 -2.51 -0.59
CA MET A 90 8.60 -3.40 -1.61
C MET A 90 9.57 -4.54 -1.92
N ASN A 91 9.17 -5.47 -2.77
CA ASN A 91 9.99 -6.55 -3.27
C ASN A 91 9.88 -6.70 -4.79
N PHE A 92 9.96 -5.58 -5.51
CA PHE A 92 9.89 -5.57 -6.97
C PHE A 92 11.12 -6.19 -7.61
N THR A 93 10.92 -6.93 -8.70
CA THR A 93 12.03 -7.57 -9.44
C THR A 93 13.09 -6.55 -9.83
N LYS A 94 14.35 -6.87 -9.53
CA LYS A 94 15.50 -6.02 -9.90
C LYS A 94 15.65 -5.92 -11.41
N PRO A 95 16.19 -4.81 -11.92
CA PRO A 95 16.61 -4.72 -13.31
C PRO A 95 17.74 -5.73 -13.59
N THR A 96 17.83 -6.17 -14.83
CA THR A 96 18.95 -6.97 -15.35
C THR A 96 19.81 -6.11 -16.27
N GLN A 97 20.93 -6.66 -16.79
CA GLN A 97 21.78 -5.93 -17.74
C GLN A 97 21.01 -5.50 -18.99
N ASN A 98 20.00 -6.28 -19.42
CA ASN A 98 19.30 -6.09 -20.69
C ASN A 98 17.83 -5.67 -20.54
N LYS A 99 17.32 -5.56 -19.30
CA LYS A 99 15.92 -5.26 -19.05
C LYS A 99 15.76 -4.41 -17.78
N PRO A 100 15.04 -3.27 -17.85
CA PRO A 100 14.73 -2.48 -16.66
C PRO A 100 13.81 -3.27 -15.70
N ALA A 101 13.67 -2.79 -14.47
CA ALA A 101 12.63 -3.29 -13.56
C ALA A 101 11.26 -2.94 -14.16
N LEU A 102 10.52 -3.96 -14.56
CA LEU A 102 9.15 -3.82 -15.06
C LEU A 102 8.19 -4.33 -14.00
N LEU A 103 7.17 -3.55 -13.70
CA LEU A 103 6.14 -3.88 -12.72
C LEU A 103 4.94 -4.55 -13.38
N THR A 104 4.34 -5.51 -12.69
CA THR A 104 2.99 -6.00 -12.99
C THR A 104 1.96 -4.94 -12.59
N PHE A 105 0.69 -5.14 -13.01
CA PHE A 105 -0.39 -4.26 -12.57
C PHE A 105 -0.56 -4.29 -11.04
N ASP A 106 -0.57 -5.47 -10.44
CA ASP A 106 -0.69 -5.65 -8.98
C ASP A 106 0.45 -4.96 -8.21
N GLU A 107 1.67 -4.95 -8.77
CA GLU A 107 2.79 -4.23 -8.17
C GLU A 107 2.62 -2.71 -8.24
N VAL A 108 1.99 -2.18 -9.31
CA VAL A 108 1.64 -0.74 -9.40
C VAL A 108 0.55 -0.40 -8.40
N GLU A 109 -0.48 -1.22 -8.29
CA GLU A 109 -1.56 -1.06 -7.30
C GLU A 109 -1.01 -1.10 -5.87
N THR A 110 -0.15 -2.08 -5.55
CA THR A 110 0.56 -2.17 -4.27
C THR A 110 1.39 -0.92 -3.98
N PHE A 111 2.07 -0.36 -4.99
CA PHE A 111 2.81 0.88 -4.80
C PHE A 111 1.89 2.05 -4.43
N LEU A 112 0.76 2.20 -5.10
CA LEU A 112 -0.23 3.22 -4.78
C LEU A 112 -0.79 3.03 -3.37
N HIS A 113 -1.07 1.79 -2.96
CA HIS A 113 -1.53 1.42 -1.63
C HIS A 113 -0.55 1.90 -0.54
N GLU A 114 0.70 1.46 -0.58
CA GLU A 114 1.71 1.84 0.41
C GLU A 114 2.03 3.34 0.37
N PHE A 115 1.93 3.93 -0.81
CA PHE A 115 2.06 5.37 -0.97
C PHE A 115 0.89 6.13 -0.33
N GLY A 116 -0.32 5.58 -0.34
CA GLY A 116 -1.48 6.11 0.37
C GLY A 116 -1.26 6.16 1.88
N HIS A 117 -0.73 5.09 2.48
CA HIS A 117 -0.30 5.09 3.87
C HIS A 117 0.79 6.15 4.15
N SER A 118 1.75 6.28 3.23
CA SER A 118 2.80 7.27 3.35
C SER A 118 2.27 8.70 3.33
N LEU A 119 1.31 9.00 2.45
CA LEU A 119 0.64 10.31 2.41
C LEU A 119 -0.12 10.60 3.70
N HIS A 120 -0.78 9.59 4.28
CA HIS A 120 -1.46 9.72 5.57
C HIS A 120 -0.48 10.15 6.67
N GLU A 121 0.71 9.59 6.72
CA GLU A 121 1.75 9.97 7.66
C GLU A 121 2.41 11.31 7.32
N ILE A 122 2.70 11.58 6.04
CA ILE A 122 3.33 12.82 5.56
C ILE A 122 2.47 14.05 5.90
N PHE A 123 1.14 13.93 5.77
CA PHE A 123 0.20 15.00 6.09
C PHE A 123 -0.22 15.07 7.55
N ALA A 124 0.32 14.21 8.40
CA ALA A 124 0.00 14.24 9.82
C ALA A 124 0.27 15.62 10.44
N ASN A 125 -0.68 16.07 11.26
CA ASN A 125 -0.60 17.33 11.99
C ASN A 125 -1.36 17.21 13.31
N SER A 126 -0.84 16.40 14.22
CA SER A 126 -1.42 16.08 15.52
C SER A 126 -0.53 16.62 16.64
N THR A 127 -1.13 16.94 17.79
CA THR A 127 -0.39 17.33 18.99
C THR A 127 0.40 16.14 19.56
N TYR A 128 -0.23 14.94 19.57
CA TYR A 128 0.37 13.74 20.17
C TYR A 128 0.84 12.75 19.09
N GLU A 129 2.10 12.33 19.17
CA GLU A 129 2.70 11.34 18.27
C GLU A 129 1.90 10.02 18.24
N SER A 130 1.43 9.55 19.40
CA SER A 130 0.65 8.30 19.50
C SER A 130 -0.72 8.34 18.82
N LEU A 131 -1.19 9.52 18.39
CA LEU A 131 -2.45 9.74 17.68
C LEU A 131 -2.21 10.35 16.30
N SER A 132 -0.99 10.28 15.79
CA SER A 132 -0.58 10.92 14.55
C SER A 132 -0.48 9.92 13.39
N GLY A 133 -0.77 10.40 12.19
CA GLY A 133 -0.60 9.62 10.97
C GLY A 133 -1.40 8.31 10.97
N THR A 134 -0.71 7.20 10.76
CA THR A 134 -1.31 5.86 10.70
C THR A 134 -1.66 5.26 12.08
N ASN A 135 -1.42 5.99 13.19
CA ASN A 135 -1.86 5.60 14.53
C ASN A 135 -3.36 5.89 14.74
N VAL A 136 -4.21 5.25 13.97
CA VAL A 136 -5.67 5.36 13.97
C VAL A 136 -6.31 4.00 14.24
N TYR A 137 -7.62 3.97 14.46
CA TYR A 137 -8.35 2.70 14.56
C TYR A 137 -8.24 1.89 13.26
N TRP A 138 -8.21 0.58 13.37
CA TRP A 138 -7.96 -0.35 12.26
C TRP A 138 -9.01 -0.30 11.15
N ASP A 139 -10.24 0.06 11.49
CA ASP A 139 -11.33 0.27 10.50
C ASP A 139 -11.12 1.49 9.60
N PHE A 140 -10.20 2.40 9.96
CA PHE A 140 -9.88 3.59 9.17
C PHE A 140 -8.52 3.53 8.47
N VAL A 141 -7.57 2.75 9.00
CA VAL A 141 -6.15 2.80 8.58
C VAL A 141 -5.94 2.54 7.08
N GLU A 142 -6.78 1.68 6.48
CA GLU A 142 -6.70 1.33 5.05
C GLU A 142 -7.46 2.30 4.13
N LEU A 143 -8.18 3.30 4.66
CA LEU A 143 -8.92 4.22 3.81
C LEU A 143 -8.01 5.01 2.87
N PRO A 144 -6.91 5.65 3.31
CA PRO A 144 -6.03 6.38 2.40
C PRO A 144 -5.29 5.47 1.41
N SER A 145 -4.88 4.28 1.82
CA SER A 145 -4.19 3.32 0.97
C SER A 145 -5.11 2.79 -0.14
N GLN A 146 -6.28 2.28 0.21
CA GLN A 146 -7.27 1.76 -0.75
C GLN A 146 -7.88 2.86 -1.62
N PHE A 147 -7.96 4.09 -1.13
CA PHE A 147 -8.34 5.22 -1.97
C PHE A 147 -7.36 5.42 -3.13
N MET A 148 -6.07 5.36 -2.85
CA MET A 148 -5.04 5.54 -3.88
C MET A 148 -5.01 4.42 -4.92
N GLU A 149 -5.39 3.19 -4.58
CA GLU A 149 -5.50 2.07 -5.52
C GLU A 149 -6.43 2.37 -6.70
N ASN A 150 -7.50 3.14 -6.47
CA ASN A 150 -8.47 3.47 -7.54
C ASN A 150 -7.82 4.17 -8.74
N PHE A 151 -6.72 4.89 -8.55
CA PHE A 151 -6.01 5.52 -9.66
C PHE A 151 -5.31 4.51 -10.58
N ALA A 152 -5.03 3.28 -10.11
CA ALA A 152 -4.34 2.26 -10.90
C ALA A 152 -5.09 1.88 -12.20
N ILE A 153 -6.41 2.05 -12.23
CA ILE A 153 -7.27 1.76 -13.40
C ILE A 153 -7.70 3.02 -14.15
N GLU A 154 -7.35 4.21 -13.64
CA GLU A 154 -7.71 5.47 -14.29
C GLU A 154 -6.83 5.72 -15.52
N LYS A 155 -7.45 5.76 -16.70
CA LYS A 155 -6.78 5.93 -17.97
C LYS A 155 -5.91 7.19 -18.02
N GLU A 156 -6.43 8.32 -17.52
CA GLU A 156 -5.69 9.57 -17.49
C GLU A 156 -4.40 9.47 -16.67
N PHE A 157 -4.46 8.77 -15.55
CA PHE A 157 -3.28 8.52 -14.73
C PHE A 157 -2.29 7.58 -15.43
N LEU A 158 -2.77 6.43 -15.92
CA LEU A 158 -1.92 5.47 -16.64
C LEU A 158 -1.21 6.11 -17.83
N HIS A 159 -1.87 6.99 -18.57
CA HIS A 159 -1.28 7.68 -19.72
C HIS A 159 -0.17 8.67 -19.35
N THR A 160 -0.02 9.03 -18.08
CA THR A 160 1.11 9.87 -17.65
C THR A 160 2.45 9.14 -17.67
N PHE A 161 2.45 7.82 -17.43
CA PHE A 161 3.69 7.03 -17.27
C PHE A 161 3.71 5.66 -17.96
N ALA A 162 2.56 5.04 -18.22
CA ALA A 162 2.47 3.68 -18.73
C ALA A 162 2.82 3.63 -20.21
N ARG A 163 4.13 3.48 -20.48
CA ARG A 163 4.70 3.40 -21.83
C ARG A 163 5.52 2.14 -22.00
N HIS A 164 5.50 1.61 -23.21
CA HIS A 164 6.35 0.47 -23.57
C HIS A 164 7.82 0.87 -23.45
N TYR A 165 8.59 0.11 -22.68
CA TYR A 165 9.96 0.48 -22.28
C TYR A 165 10.97 0.58 -23.44
N GLN A 166 10.69 -0.04 -24.58
CA GLN A 166 11.53 0.04 -25.79
C GLN A 166 11.00 1.02 -26.83
N THR A 167 9.68 0.99 -27.10
CA THR A 167 9.08 1.80 -28.18
C THR A 167 8.61 3.17 -27.72
N GLY A 168 8.35 3.34 -26.40
CA GLY A 168 7.77 4.57 -25.84
C GLY A 168 6.28 4.75 -26.12
N GLU A 169 5.63 3.80 -26.80
CA GLU A 169 4.20 3.83 -27.07
C GLU A 169 3.38 3.75 -25.77
N LEU A 170 2.29 4.51 -25.72
CA LEU A 170 1.35 4.47 -24.59
C LEU A 170 0.71 3.09 -24.48
N ILE A 171 0.35 2.71 -23.25
CA ILE A 171 -0.50 1.55 -23.03
C ILE A 171 -1.79 1.70 -23.86
N PRO A 172 -2.17 0.69 -24.67
CA PRO A 172 -3.41 0.74 -25.43
C PRO A 172 -4.64 0.78 -24.54
N ASP A 173 -5.63 1.59 -24.88
CA ASP A 173 -6.91 1.69 -24.16
C ASP A 173 -7.59 0.34 -23.97
N GLU A 174 -7.49 -0.55 -24.98
CA GLU A 174 -8.04 -1.90 -24.91
C GLU A 174 -7.41 -2.73 -23.79
N LEU A 175 -6.11 -2.57 -23.51
CA LEU A 175 -5.45 -3.24 -22.39
C LEU A 175 -5.91 -2.68 -21.05
N VAL A 176 -6.09 -1.37 -20.96
CA VAL A 176 -6.66 -0.74 -19.74
C VAL A 176 -8.07 -1.28 -19.48
N GLN A 177 -8.92 -1.36 -20.51
CA GLN A 177 -10.26 -1.91 -20.36
C GLN A 177 -10.25 -3.38 -19.93
N ARG A 178 -9.34 -4.20 -20.46
CA ARG A 178 -9.18 -5.60 -20.04
C ARG A 178 -8.75 -5.73 -18.57
N ILE A 179 -7.93 -4.80 -18.06
CA ILE A 179 -7.58 -4.75 -16.64
C ILE A 179 -8.84 -4.48 -15.81
N VAL A 180 -9.63 -3.47 -16.18
CA VAL A 180 -10.90 -3.13 -15.52
C VAL A 180 -11.88 -4.30 -15.56
N ASP A 181 -12.03 -4.97 -16.70
CA ASP A 181 -12.94 -6.11 -16.85
C ASP A 181 -12.48 -7.29 -15.97
N SER A 182 -11.16 -7.53 -15.90
CA SER A 182 -10.60 -8.62 -15.09
C SER A 182 -10.76 -8.39 -13.58
N SER A 183 -10.76 -7.14 -13.12
CA SER A 183 -10.94 -6.81 -11.70
C SER A 183 -12.34 -7.19 -11.17
N ASN A 184 -13.32 -7.32 -12.05
CA ASN A 184 -14.67 -7.74 -11.70
C ASN A 184 -14.85 -9.28 -11.72
N PHE A 185 -13.84 -10.02 -12.18
CA PHE A 185 -13.92 -11.47 -12.24
C PHE A 185 -13.86 -12.08 -10.84
N ASN A 186 -14.83 -12.94 -10.51
CA ASN A 186 -14.93 -13.61 -9.20
C ASN A 186 -15.00 -12.67 -7.97
N VAL A 187 -15.33 -11.40 -8.13
CA VAL A 187 -15.42 -10.45 -7.02
C VAL A 187 -16.42 -10.90 -5.94
N ALA A 188 -17.53 -11.51 -6.34
CA ALA A 188 -18.52 -12.05 -5.41
C ALA A 188 -17.95 -13.21 -4.56
N TYR A 189 -17.15 -14.09 -5.18
CA TYR A 189 -16.45 -15.15 -4.46
C TYR A 189 -15.45 -14.57 -3.45
N ALA A 190 -14.64 -13.59 -3.85
CA ALA A 190 -13.69 -12.92 -2.97
C ALA A 190 -14.40 -12.26 -1.77
N CYS A 191 -15.52 -11.59 -2.02
CA CYS A 191 -16.35 -10.98 -0.97
C CYS A 191 -16.89 -12.03 0.02
N LEU A 192 -17.49 -13.12 -0.49
CA LEU A 192 -18.02 -14.17 0.37
C LEU A 192 -16.92 -14.89 1.16
N ARG A 193 -15.75 -15.08 0.57
CA ARG A 193 -14.59 -15.61 1.28
C ARG A 193 -14.19 -14.71 2.46
N GLN A 194 -14.17 -13.40 2.25
CA GLN A 194 -13.87 -12.44 3.32
C GLN A 194 -14.94 -12.46 4.43
N VAL A 195 -16.21 -12.53 4.05
CA VAL A 195 -17.33 -12.68 5.00
C VAL A 195 -17.20 -13.99 5.80
N SER A 196 -16.76 -15.08 5.16
CA SER A 196 -16.57 -16.35 5.85
C SER A 196 -15.50 -16.29 6.96
N PHE A 197 -14.43 -15.53 6.73
CA PHE A 197 -13.42 -15.26 7.76
C PHE A 197 -14.03 -14.51 8.95
N GLY A 198 -14.82 -13.47 8.70
CA GLY A 198 -15.50 -12.72 9.75
C GLY A 198 -16.49 -13.58 10.54
N LEU A 199 -17.24 -14.46 9.88
CA LEU A 199 -18.16 -15.39 10.55
C LEU A 199 -17.41 -16.36 11.49
N LEU A 200 -16.27 -16.87 11.02
CA LEU A 200 -15.43 -17.76 11.82
C LEU A 200 -14.82 -17.04 13.02
N ASP A 201 -14.25 -15.87 12.78
CA ASP A 201 -13.64 -15.03 13.81
C ASP A 201 -14.66 -14.69 14.91
N MET A 202 -15.83 -14.20 14.52
CA MET A 202 -16.90 -13.87 15.46
C MET A 202 -17.43 -15.11 16.21
N ALA A 203 -17.48 -16.28 15.57
CA ALA A 203 -17.88 -17.50 16.24
C ALA A 203 -16.93 -17.86 17.39
N TRP A 204 -15.62 -17.63 17.22
CA TRP A 204 -14.64 -17.83 18.27
C TRP A 204 -14.66 -16.72 19.33
N TYR A 205 -14.65 -15.47 18.94
CA TYR A 205 -14.46 -14.33 19.86
C TYR A 205 -15.72 -13.88 20.60
N THR A 206 -16.91 -14.31 20.20
CA THR A 206 -18.16 -14.08 20.99
C THR A 206 -18.43 -15.13 22.03
N ARG A 207 -17.56 -16.13 22.20
CA ARG A 207 -17.72 -17.18 23.22
C ARG A 207 -17.39 -16.65 24.61
N ASN A 208 -18.21 -17.04 25.57
CA ASN A 208 -18.02 -16.69 26.99
C ASN A 208 -17.43 -17.86 27.81
N THR A 209 -17.23 -19.03 27.18
CA THR A 209 -16.70 -20.22 27.83
C THR A 209 -15.67 -20.92 26.97
N PRO A 210 -14.69 -21.64 27.53
CA PRO A 210 -13.79 -22.49 26.77
C PRO A 210 -14.55 -23.42 25.83
N PHE A 211 -13.96 -23.72 24.69
CA PHE A 211 -14.55 -24.68 23.76
C PHE A 211 -14.17 -26.11 24.15
N GLU A 212 -15.15 -26.97 24.18
CA GLU A 212 -14.99 -28.40 24.35
C GLU A 212 -15.68 -29.10 23.18
N GLY A 213 -14.90 -29.78 22.32
CA GLY A 213 -15.45 -30.49 21.18
C GLY A 213 -14.50 -30.53 19.97
N ASP A 214 -15.03 -30.94 18.82
CA ASP A 214 -14.30 -30.97 17.55
C ASP A 214 -14.21 -29.60 16.95
N VAL A 215 -13.00 -29.03 16.92
CA VAL A 215 -12.68 -27.71 16.40
C VAL A 215 -13.08 -27.59 14.92
N LYS A 216 -12.75 -28.59 14.10
CA LYS A 216 -13.03 -28.55 12.66
C LYS A 216 -14.54 -28.56 12.38
N ALA A 217 -15.30 -29.35 13.13
CA ALA A 217 -16.75 -29.36 12.98
C ALA A 217 -17.39 -28.03 13.42
N TYR A 218 -16.86 -27.41 14.47
CA TYR A 218 -17.31 -26.09 14.92
C TYR A 218 -17.04 -25.00 13.87
N GLU A 219 -15.83 -24.93 13.36
CA GLU A 219 -15.44 -23.96 12.34
C GLU A 219 -16.26 -24.12 11.06
N LYS A 220 -16.40 -25.37 10.56
CA LYS A 220 -17.24 -25.67 9.38
C LYS A 220 -18.67 -25.14 9.56
N LYS A 221 -19.27 -25.34 10.73
CA LYS A 221 -20.61 -24.85 11.04
C LYS A 221 -20.66 -23.31 11.09
N ALA A 222 -19.62 -22.68 11.58
CA ALA A 222 -19.56 -21.21 11.73
C ALA A 222 -19.67 -20.47 10.38
N TRP A 223 -19.05 -20.98 9.33
CA TRP A 223 -19.02 -20.34 8.02
C TRP A 223 -19.80 -21.07 6.90
N ASP A 224 -20.54 -22.12 7.24
CA ASP A 224 -21.33 -22.94 6.31
C ASP A 224 -22.22 -22.10 5.37
N LYS A 225 -22.82 -21.02 5.86
CA LYS A 225 -23.69 -20.13 5.07
C LYS A 225 -22.96 -19.32 3.99
N ALA A 226 -21.65 -19.12 4.14
CA ALA A 226 -20.82 -18.41 3.19
C ALA A 226 -19.98 -19.36 2.31
N GLN A 227 -20.09 -20.66 2.52
CA GLN A 227 -19.34 -21.67 1.78
C GLN A 227 -19.93 -21.87 0.39
N ILE A 228 -19.14 -21.62 -0.66
CA ILE A 228 -19.52 -21.83 -2.04
C ILE A 228 -18.82 -23.07 -2.64
N LEU A 229 -17.57 -23.28 -2.26
CA LEU A 229 -16.75 -24.38 -2.77
C LEU A 229 -16.66 -25.52 -1.75
N PRO A 230 -16.48 -26.78 -2.22
CA PRO A 230 -16.23 -27.91 -1.32
C PRO A 230 -15.01 -27.66 -0.42
N VAL A 231 -15.11 -28.08 0.83
CA VAL A 231 -13.95 -28.07 1.75
C VAL A 231 -12.98 -29.16 1.34
N VAL A 232 -11.70 -28.84 1.30
CA VAL A 232 -10.62 -29.81 1.14
C VAL A 232 -10.25 -30.31 2.54
N GLU A 233 -10.34 -31.62 2.79
CA GLU A 233 -10.31 -32.22 4.14
C GLU A 233 -9.04 -31.89 4.97
N GLU A 234 -7.93 -31.61 4.31
CA GLU A 234 -6.64 -31.35 4.97
C GLU A 234 -6.30 -29.86 5.10
N THR A 235 -7.22 -28.97 4.73
CA THR A 235 -7.02 -27.52 4.84
C THR A 235 -7.85 -26.94 5.97
N CYS A 236 -7.25 -25.98 6.70
CA CYS A 236 -8.01 -24.97 7.41
C CYS A 236 -8.41 -23.87 6.41
N MET A 237 -9.40 -23.07 6.75
CA MET A 237 -9.83 -21.93 5.93
C MET A 237 -8.68 -21.16 5.35
#